data_360621dea92cbee5fbba9223f506f2e8
#
_entry.id   360621dea92cbee5fbba9223f506f2e8
#
_cell.length_a   1.000
_cell.length_b   1.000
_cell.length_c   1.000
_cell.angle_alpha   90.00
_cell.angle_beta   90.00
_cell.angle_gamma   90.00
#
_symmetry.space_group_name_H-M   'P 1'
#
loop_
_entity.id
_entity.type
_entity.pdbx_description
1 polymer ?
#
loop_
_entity_poly.entity_id
_entity_poly.type
_entity_poly.pdbx_seq_one_letter_code
_entity_poly.pdbx_strand_id
1 'polypeptide(L)'
;MGELMALLVTSVLVNNVILTQFLGMCPFMGVSKKKSSAIGMGVAVVFVIVVAALVTYALYYLVLVPLQLEFMDLITFILVIASLVQLTEMFIKKTSPALYKSLGVYLPLITTNCVVLNVCLVNISNSYNFAQMLVYSIGTPLGFALVLFIFSTIRERLEQSEVPNAFVGNPIALIVAAIMARAFSCFTGIV
;
A
#
# COMPACT_ATOMS: atom_id res chain seq x y z
N MET A 1 18.98 10.21 -13.97
CA MET A 1 19.19 8.87 -13.38
C MET A 1 19.31 8.96 -11.86
N GLY A 2 20.13 9.87 -11.31
CA GLY A 2 20.27 10.03 -9.85
C GLY A 2 18.97 10.42 -9.14
N GLU A 3 18.20 11.34 -9.70
CA GLU A 3 16.91 11.75 -9.11
C GLU A 3 15.88 10.63 -9.02
N LEU A 4 15.81 9.77 -10.05
CA LEU A 4 14.87 8.63 -10.03
C LEU A 4 15.27 7.56 -9.00
N MET A 5 16.56 7.32 -8.83
CA MET A 5 17.07 6.41 -7.78
C MET A 5 16.84 6.99 -6.38
N ALA A 6 17.08 8.28 -6.21
CA ALA A 6 16.78 8.96 -4.95
C ALA A 6 15.27 8.90 -4.62
N LEU A 7 14.40 9.15 -5.60
CA LEU A 7 12.95 9.06 -5.44
C LEU A 7 12.51 7.63 -5.06
N LEU A 8 13.12 6.61 -5.65
CA LEU A 8 12.83 5.21 -5.33
C LEU A 8 13.26 4.88 -3.89
N VAL A 9 14.47 5.22 -3.50
CA VAL A 9 14.97 4.97 -2.13
C VAL A 9 14.14 5.74 -1.11
N THR A 10 13.82 7.00 -1.40
CA THR A 10 12.97 7.83 -0.53
C THR A 10 11.58 7.25 -0.37
N SER A 11 10.95 6.77 -1.44
CA SER A 11 9.59 6.20 -1.39
C SER A 11 9.54 4.84 -0.67
N VAL A 12 10.60 4.04 -0.74
CA VAL A 12 10.65 2.71 -0.10
C VAL A 12 10.99 2.82 1.39
N LEU A 13 12.00 3.61 1.75
CA LEU A 13 12.56 3.62 3.10
C LEU A 13 12.12 4.83 3.92
N VAL A 14 12.24 6.04 3.37
CA VAL A 14 12.05 7.29 4.12
C VAL A 14 10.57 7.63 4.26
N ASN A 15 9.89 7.74 3.12
CA ASN A 15 8.45 8.05 3.06
C ASN A 15 7.59 6.79 3.00
N ASN A 16 7.88 5.82 3.88
CA ASN A 16 7.06 4.62 3.94
C ASN A 16 5.67 4.97 4.47
N VAL A 17 4.68 4.79 3.60
CA VAL A 17 3.29 5.23 3.83
C VAL A 17 2.67 4.63 5.10
N ILE A 18 3.04 3.39 5.48
CA ILE A 18 2.55 2.77 6.73
C ILE A 18 3.12 3.49 7.95
N LEU A 19 4.43 3.75 7.95
CA LEU A 19 5.15 4.18 9.14
C LEU A 19 5.09 5.69 9.36
N THR A 20 5.00 6.47 8.27
CA THR A 20 4.95 7.95 8.34
C THR A 20 3.53 8.50 8.38
N GLN A 21 2.62 7.90 7.62
CA GLN A 21 1.24 8.38 7.46
C GLN A 21 0.20 7.45 8.09
N PHE A 22 0.61 6.28 8.60
CA PHE A 22 -0.28 5.24 9.13
C PHE A 22 -1.38 4.79 8.16
N LEU A 23 -1.12 4.94 6.84
CA LEU A 23 -2.03 4.51 5.78
C LEU A 23 -1.86 3.01 5.50
N GLY A 24 -2.96 2.32 5.20
CA GLY A 24 -2.93 0.88 4.97
C GLY A 24 -2.89 0.04 6.24
N MET A 25 -3.30 0.58 7.39
CA MET A 25 -3.38 -0.16 8.65
C MET A 25 -4.38 -1.31 8.61
N CYS A 26 -5.44 -1.20 7.81
CA CYS A 26 -6.47 -2.24 7.70
C CYS A 26 -5.89 -3.59 7.21
N PRO A 27 -5.22 -3.66 6.05
CA PRO A 27 -4.54 -4.88 5.63
C PRO A 27 -3.33 -5.21 6.51
N PHE A 28 -2.62 -4.21 7.02
CA PHE A 28 -1.48 -4.39 7.91
C PHE A 28 -1.84 -5.18 9.18
N MET A 29 -2.92 -4.81 9.86
CA MET A 29 -3.38 -5.51 11.06
C MET A 29 -4.06 -6.85 10.74
N GLY A 30 -4.79 -6.92 9.64
CA GLY A 30 -5.58 -8.10 9.27
C GLY A 30 -4.74 -9.29 8.78
N VAL A 31 -3.77 -9.02 7.90
CA VAL A 31 -3.04 -10.06 7.16
C VAL A 31 -1.71 -10.45 7.82
N SER A 32 -1.22 -9.68 8.78
CA SER A 32 0.10 -9.88 9.40
C SER A 32 0.22 -11.12 10.30
N LYS A 33 -0.86 -11.86 10.54
CA LYS A 33 -0.84 -13.08 11.37
C LYS A 33 -0.07 -14.25 10.74
N LYS A 34 0.02 -14.31 9.41
CA LYS A 34 0.70 -15.39 8.69
C LYS A 34 1.62 -14.81 7.62
N LYS A 35 2.89 -15.20 7.63
CA LYS A 35 3.90 -14.76 6.63
C LYS A 35 3.49 -15.02 5.19
N SER A 36 2.92 -16.20 4.91
CA SER A 36 2.47 -16.57 3.57
C SER A 36 1.37 -15.62 3.05
N SER A 37 0.43 -15.25 3.91
CA SER A 37 -0.63 -14.30 3.57
C SER A 37 -0.09 -12.87 3.39
N ALA A 38 0.91 -12.47 4.20
CA ALA A 38 1.56 -11.17 4.10
C ALA A 38 2.30 -10.99 2.76
N ILE A 39 3.03 -12.02 2.32
CA ILE A 39 3.73 -11.99 1.01
C ILE A 39 2.71 -11.91 -0.13
N GLY A 40 1.68 -12.77 -0.12
CA GLY A 40 0.64 -12.77 -1.15
C GLY A 40 -0.09 -11.42 -1.24
N MET A 41 -0.39 -10.83 -0.09
CA MET A 41 -1.00 -9.50 -0.02
C MET A 41 -0.06 -8.41 -0.55
N GLY A 42 1.23 -8.46 -0.20
CA GLY A 42 2.23 -7.51 -0.70
C GLY A 42 2.30 -7.50 -2.23
N VAL A 43 2.41 -8.67 -2.85
CA VAL A 43 2.45 -8.81 -4.31
C VAL A 43 1.15 -8.31 -4.96
N ALA A 44 -0.01 -8.66 -4.39
CA ALA A 44 -1.30 -8.20 -4.90
C ALA A 44 -1.43 -6.67 -4.84
N VAL A 45 -1.01 -6.06 -3.74
CA VAL A 45 -1.04 -4.60 -3.57
C VAL A 45 -0.10 -3.89 -4.55
N VAL A 46 1.11 -4.41 -4.78
CA VAL A 46 2.04 -3.88 -5.81
C VAL A 46 1.36 -3.86 -7.18
N PHE A 47 0.77 -4.98 -7.59
CA PHE A 47 0.10 -5.09 -8.88
C PHE A 47 -1.07 -4.09 -9.01
N VAL A 48 -1.94 -4.04 -8.00
CA VAL A 48 -3.11 -3.16 -8.00
C VAL A 48 -2.71 -1.68 -8.03
N ILE A 49 -1.70 -1.28 -7.26
CA ILE A 49 -1.24 0.13 -7.24
C ILE A 49 -0.68 0.55 -8.59
N VAL A 50 0.14 -0.29 -9.22
CA VAL A 50 0.72 0.04 -10.54
C VAL A 50 -0.38 0.20 -11.59
N VAL A 51 -1.34 -0.73 -11.64
CA VAL A 51 -2.46 -0.65 -12.59
C VAL A 51 -3.34 0.57 -12.29
N ALA A 52 -3.68 0.80 -11.03
CA ALA A 52 -4.48 1.96 -10.63
C ALA A 52 -3.80 3.28 -10.97
N ALA A 53 -2.49 3.40 -10.70
CA ALA A 53 -1.72 4.61 -11.01
C ALA A 53 -1.67 4.89 -12.52
N LEU A 54 -1.48 3.87 -13.35
CA LEU A 54 -1.48 4.04 -14.81
C LEU A 54 -2.84 4.53 -15.34
N VAL A 55 -3.92 3.91 -14.87
CA VAL A 55 -5.28 4.27 -15.33
C VAL A 55 -5.69 5.64 -14.81
N THR A 56 -5.45 5.95 -13.54
CA THR A 56 -5.78 7.25 -12.96
C THR A 56 -4.96 8.38 -13.58
N TYR A 57 -3.69 8.14 -13.89
CA TYR A 57 -2.84 9.09 -14.58
C TYR A 57 -3.35 9.39 -16.00
N ALA A 58 -3.67 8.35 -16.76
CA ALA A 58 -4.27 8.52 -18.09
C ALA A 58 -5.61 9.25 -18.03
N LEU A 59 -6.48 8.87 -17.08
CA LEU A 59 -7.79 9.51 -16.89
C LEU A 59 -7.67 10.99 -16.52
N TYR A 60 -6.73 11.33 -15.64
CA TYR A 60 -6.50 12.71 -15.25
C TYR A 60 -6.15 13.59 -16.45
N TYR A 61 -5.13 13.19 -17.23
CA TYR A 61 -4.66 13.99 -18.35
C TYR A 61 -5.60 13.97 -19.58
N LEU A 62 -6.35 12.88 -19.81
CA LEU A 62 -7.27 12.80 -20.96
C LEU A 62 -8.65 13.38 -20.68
N VAL A 63 -9.13 13.31 -19.44
CA VAL A 63 -10.53 13.64 -19.11
C VAL A 63 -10.63 14.84 -18.19
N LEU A 64 -9.92 14.82 -17.04
CA LEU A 64 -10.11 15.87 -16.03
C LEU A 64 -9.52 17.21 -16.46
N VAL A 65 -8.32 17.21 -17.02
CA VAL A 65 -7.65 18.45 -17.46
C VAL A 65 -8.45 19.18 -18.55
N PRO A 66 -8.89 18.54 -19.65
CA PRO A 66 -9.65 19.24 -20.69
C PRO A 66 -11.04 19.67 -20.25
N LEU A 67 -11.64 19.02 -19.25
CA LEU A 67 -12.94 19.38 -18.70
C LEU A 67 -12.88 20.41 -17.56
N GLN A 68 -11.68 20.80 -17.11
CA GLN A 68 -11.46 21.72 -15.98
C GLN A 68 -12.19 21.29 -14.68
N LEU A 69 -12.29 19.97 -14.43
CA LEU A 69 -12.93 19.37 -13.27
C LEU A 69 -11.91 18.87 -12.24
N GLU A 70 -10.78 19.57 -12.11
CA GLU A 70 -9.66 19.16 -11.24
C GLU A 70 -10.09 19.03 -9.76
N PHE A 71 -11.09 19.79 -9.30
CA PHE A 71 -11.59 19.69 -7.92
C PHE A 71 -12.37 18.39 -7.63
N MET A 72 -12.77 17.64 -8.65
CA MET A 72 -13.46 16.34 -8.52
C MET A 72 -12.54 15.13 -8.65
N ASP A 73 -11.23 15.33 -8.65
CA ASP A 73 -10.23 14.28 -8.79
C ASP A 73 -10.41 13.16 -7.76
N LEU A 74 -10.60 13.51 -6.50
CA LEU A 74 -10.75 12.56 -5.39
C LEU A 74 -11.94 11.61 -5.58
N ILE A 75 -13.11 12.14 -5.95
CA ILE A 75 -14.33 11.34 -6.14
C ILE A 75 -14.17 10.43 -7.36
N THR A 76 -13.63 10.98 -8.44
CA THR A 76 -13.38 10.25 -9.68
C THR A 76 -12.40 9.11 -9.46
N PHE A 77 -11.32 9.34 -8.72
CA PHE A 77 -10.33 8.30 -8.44
C PHE A 77 -10.89 7.19 -7.57
N ILE A 78 -11.64 7.50 -6.52
CA ILE A 78 -12.29 6.48 -5.69
C ILE A 78 -13.17 5.58 -6.55
N LEU A 79 -13.99 6.16 -7.43
CA LEU A 79 -14.90 5.41 -8.28
C LEU A 79 -14.14 4.53 -9.29
N VAL A 80 -13.12 5.08 -9.93
CA VAL A 80 -12.32 4.34 -10.91
C VAL A 80 -11.50 3.23 -10.26
N ILE A 81 -10.87 3.51 -9.13
CA ILE A 81 -10.08 2.51 -8.39
C ILE A 81 -10.99 1.38 -7.91
N ALA A 82 -12.16 1.69 -7.35
CA ALA A 82 -13.13 0.69 -6.92
C ALA A 82 -13.56 -0.22 -8.09
N SER A 83 -13.87 0.36 -9.24
CA SER A 83 -14.24 -0.38 -10.45
C SER A 83 -13.11 -1.28 -10.95
N LEU A 84 -11.89 -0.76 -11.02
CA LEU A 84 -10.70 -1.51 -11.45
C LEU A 84 -10.39 -2.69 -10.53
N VAL A 85 -10.45 -2.46 -9.22
CA VAL A 85 -10.13 -3.52 -8.27
C VAL A 85 -11.21 -4.60 -8.26
N GLN A 86 -12.47 -4.25 -8.45
CA GLN A 86 -13.55 -5.24 -8.62
C GLN A 86 -13.37 -6.08 -9.89
N LEU A 87 -12.97 -5.46 -11.00
CA LEU A 87 -12.61 -6.19 -12.22
C LEU A 87 -11.44 -7.14 -11.99
N THR A 88 -10.40 -6.67 -11.31
CA THR A 88 -9.23 -7.48 -10.95
C THR A 88 -9.61 -8.63 -10.03
N GLU A 89 -10.49 -8.41 -9.07
CA GLU A 89 -11.01 -9.46 -8.18
C GLU A 89 -11.74 -10.56 -8.96
N MET A 90 -12.63 -10.17 -9.88
CA MET A 90 -13.35 -11.14 -10.74
C MET A 90 -12.38 -11.93 -11.62
N PHE A 91 -11.33 -11.29 -12.11
CA PHE A 91 -10.30 -11.94 -12.92
C PHE A 91 -9.49 -12.95 -12.11
N ILE A 92 -9.02 -12.57 -10.90
CA ILE A 92 -8.28 -13.46 -9.99
C ILE A 92 -9.13 -14.64 -9.56
N LYS A 93 -10.41 -14.43 -9.26
CA LYS A 93 -11.36 -15.50 -8.91
C LYS A 93 -11.50 -16.54 -10.00
N LYS A 94 -11.44 -16.13 -11.27
CA LYS A 94 -11.56 -17.02 -12.43
C LYS A 94 -10.24 -17.74 -12.76
N THR A 95 -9.10 -17.04 -12.61
CA THR A 95 -7.79 -17.53 -13.05
C THR A 95 -7.10 -18.37 -12.00
N SER A 96 -7.23 -18.04 -10.72
CA SER A 96 -6.52 -18.72 -9.63
C SER A 96 -7.40 -18.88 -8.38
N PRO A 97 -8.29 -19.92 -8.36
CA PRO A 97 -9.18 -20.15 -7.21
C PRO A 97 -8.45 -20.49 -5.92
N ALA A 98 -7.24 -21.04 -6.00
CA ALA A 98 -6.42 -21.35 -4.83
C ALA A 98 -5.92 -20.08 -4.14
N LEU A 99 -5.45 -19.09 -4.92
CA LEU A 99 -5.05 -17.77 -4.41
C LEU A 99 -6.26 -17.01 -3.85
N TYR A 100 -7.41 -17.10 -4.52
CA TYR A 100 -8.66 -16.52 -4.07
C TYR A 100 -9.10 -17.08 -2.70
N LYS A 101 -8.98 -18.39 -2.47
CA LYS A 101 -9.30 -19.01 -1.17
C LYS A 101 -8.35 -18.60 -0.04
N SER A 102 -7.07 -18.40 -0.34
CA SER A 102 -6.08 -17.95 0.66
C SER A 102 -6.22 -16.48 1.01
N LEU A 103 -6.62 -15.64 0.05
CA LEU A 103 -6.82 -14.19 0.22
C LEU A 103 -8.28 -13.78 0.47
N GLY A 104 -9.24 -14.70 0.33
CA GLY A 104 -10.66 -14.48 0.16
C GLY A 104 -11.33 -13.42 1.04
N VAL A 105 -11.07 -13.40 2.36
CA VAL A 105 -11.62 -12.38 3.29
C VAL A 105 -10.86 -11.06 3.18
N TYR A 106 -9.64 -11.06 2.63
CA TYR A 106 -8.77 -9.89 2.57
C TYR A 106 -8.86 -9.13 1.23
N LEU A 107 -9.55 -9.68 0.23
CA LEU A 107 -9.75 -9.00 -1.06
C LEU A 107 -10.49 -7.66 -0.93
N PRO A 108 -11.57 -7.53 -0.14
CA PRO A 108 -12.19 -6.24 0.12
C PRO A 108 -11.24 -5.22 0.76
N LEU A 109 -10.24 -5.69 1.52
CA LEU A 109 -9.22 -4.82 2.11
C LEU A 109 -8.22 -4.27 1.09
N ILE A 110 -8.08 -4.92 -0.07
CA ILE A 110 -7.29 -4.39 -1.20
C ILE A 110 -8.07 -3.30 -1.92
N THR A 111 -9.39 -3.52 -2.13
CA THR A 111 -10.29 -2.58 -2.82
C THR A 111 -10.38 -1.24 -2.11
N THR A 112 -10.50 -1.26 -0.79
CA THR A 112 -10.63 -0.05 0.05
C THR A 112 -9.30 0.39 0.65
N ASN A 113 -8.16 -0.03 0.07
CA ASN A 113 -6.85 0.29 0.58
C ASN A 113 -6.51 1.76 0.34
N CYS A 114 -6.39 2.52 1.43
CA CYS A 114 -6.06 3.95 1.38
C CYS A 114 -4.67 4.23 0.78
N VAL A 115 -3.76 3.26 0.74
CA VAL A 115 -2.45 3.42 0.09
C VAL A 115 -2.61 3.59 -1.42
N VAL A 116 -3.52 2.85 -2.05
CA VAL A 116 -3.79 2.96 -3.50
C VAL A 116 -4.23 4.37 -3.85
N LEU A 117 -5.20 4.89 -3.11
CA LEU A 117 -5.71 6.25 -3.31
C LEU A 117 -4.63 7.31 -3.07
N ASN A 118 -3.85 7.16 -1.99
CA ASN A 118 -2.78 8.10 -1.65
C ASN A 118 -1.73 8.17 -2.77
N VAL A 119 -1.29 7.04 -3.31
CA VAL A 119 -0.30 7.02 -4.41
C VAL A 119 -0.84 7.74 -5.65
N CYS A 120 -2.10 7.52 -6.00
CA CYS A 120 -2.73 8.19 -7.14
C CYS A 120 -2.82 9.71 -6.93
N LEU A 121 -3.20 10.16 -5.73
CA LEU A 121 -3.29 11.59 -5.40
C LEU A 121 -1.92 12.27 -5.37
N VAL A 122 -0.91 11.63 -4.76
CA VAL A 122 0.45 12.18 -4.68
C VAL A 122 1.08 12.31 -6.07
N ASN A 123 0.84 11.35 -6.96
CA ASN A 123 1.34 11.42 -8.34
C ASN A 123 0.84 12.67 -9.08
N ILE A 124 -0.39 13.09 -8.81
CA ILE A 124 -1.00 14.26 -9.45
C ILE A 124 -0.63 15.55 -8.71
N SER A 125 -0.72 15.57 -7.38
CA SER A 125 -0.37 16.75 -6.56
C SER A 125 1.05 17.22 -6.79
N ASN A 126 2.00 16.29 -6.99
CA ASN A 126 3.39 16.61 -7.27
C ASN A 126 3.67 16.81 -8.77
N SER A 127 2.66 16.71 -9.62
CA SER A 127 2.79 16.84 -11.08
C SER A 127 3.93 15.98 -11.64
N TYR A 128 4.04 14.73 -11.17
CA TYR A 128 5.11 13.83 -11.58
C TYR A 128 5.07 13.52 -13.06
N ASN A 129 6.25 13.53 -13.70
CA ASN A 129 6.43 13.03 -15.05
C ASN A 129 6.10 11.52 -15.10
N PHE A 130 5.75 11.00 -16.26
CA PHE A 130 5.39 9.58 -16.44
C PHE A 130 6.46 8.62 -15.86
N ALA A 131 7.75 8.91 -16.01
CA ALA A 131 8.83 8.11 -15.44
C ALA A 131 8.87 8.19 -13.90
N GLN A 132 8.69 9.37 -13.33
CA GLN A 132 8.64 9.58 -11.88
C GLN A 132 7.41 8.92 -11.26
N MET A 133 6.25 9.03 -11.91
CA MET A 133 5.01 8.35 -11.52
C MET A 133 5.20 6.83 -11.46
N LEU A 134 5.82 6.23 -12.47
CA LEU A 134 6.11 4.79 -12.47
C LEU A 134 7.03 4.38 -11.32
N VAL A 135 8.13 5.10 -11.13
CA VAL A 135 9.09 4.80 -10.05
C VAL A 135 8.44 4.94 -8.68
N TYR A 136 7.65 5.99 -8.45
CA TYR A 136 6.94 6.20 -7.19
C TYR A 136 5.86 5.14 -6.96
N SER A 137 5.10 4.78 -8.00
CA SER A 137 4.04 3.77 -7.93
C SER A 137 4.54 2.34 -7.75
N ILE A 138 5.81 2.07 -8.06
CA ILE A 138 6.47 0.79 -7.77
C ILE A 138 7.16 0.86 -6.40
N GLY A 139 7.84 1.95 -6.08
CA GLY A 139 8.59 2.11 -4.84
C GLY A 139 7.70 2.06 -3.59
N THR A 140 6.62 2.82 -3.58
CA THR A 140 5.72 2.88 -2.42
C THR A 140 5.14 1.53 -2.01
N PRO A 141 4.56 0.71 -2.91
CA PRO A 141 4.04 -0.60 -2.53
C PRO A 141 5.14 -1.63 -2.22
N LEU A 142 6.35 -1.49 -2.75
CA LEU A 142 7.48 -2.30 -2.33
C LEU A 142 7.87 -1.98 -0.89
N GLY A 143 7.91 -0.70 -0.51
CA GLY A 143 8.10 -0.29 0.88
C GLY A 143 7.00 -0.81 1.81
N PHE A 144 5.73 -0.77 1.35
CA PHE A 144 4.60 -1.35 2.04
C PHE A 144 4.78 -2.86 2.28
N ALA A 145 5.12 -3.62 1.24
CA ALA A 145 5.31 -5.07 1.32
C ALA A 145 6.47 -5.45 2.25
N LEU A 146 7.58 -4.69 2.20
CA LEU A 146 8.73 -4.90 3.07
C LEU A 146 8.37 -4.73 4.55
N VAL A 147 7.71 -3.62 4.89
CA VAL A 147 7.31 -3.35 6.28
C VAL A 147 6.27 -4.37 6.75
N LEU A 148 5.32 -4.75 5.90
CA LEU A 148 4.33 -5.78 6.20
C LEU A 148 5.00 -7.14 6.50
N PHE A 149 6.03 -7.51 5.74
CA PHE A 149 6.78 -8.74 5.94
C PHE A 149 7.57 -8.72 7.26
N ILE A 150 8.30 -7.63 7.55
CA ILE A 150 9.03 -7.45 8.81
C ILE A 150 8.06 -7.55 9.99
N PHE A 151 6.94 -6.84 9.94
CA PHE A 151 5.95 -6.84 11.00
C PHE A 151 5.31 -8.21 11.22
N SER A 152 5.00 -8.95 10.14
CA SER A 152 4.48 -10.32 10.24
C SER A 152 5.47 -11.26 10.93
N THR A 153 6.77 -11.09 10.67
CA THR A 153 7.82 -11.87 11.32
C THR A 153 7.94 -11.57 12.81
N ILE A 154 7.85 -10.29 13.19
CA ILE A 154 7.87 -9.87 14.60
C ILE A 154 6.63 -10.40 15.32
N ARG A 155 5.47 -10.29 14.71
CA ARG A 155 4.21 -10.74 15.31
C ARG A 155 4.18 -12.24 15.57
N GLU A 156 4.69 -13.04 14.65
CA GLU A 156 4.80 -14.51 14.83
C GLU A 156 5.71 -14.86 16.00
N ARG A 157 6.79 -14.11 16.22
CA ARG A 157 7.66 -14.28 17.39
C ARG A 157 6.99 -13.86 18.69
N LEU A 158 6.20 -12.79 18.66
CA LEU A 158 5.46 -12.32 19.84
C LEU A 158 4.35 -13.26 20.26
N GLU A 159 3.73 -14.00 19.36
CA GLU A 159 2.74 -15.02 19.69
C GLU A 159 3.35 -16.19 20.45
N GLN A 160 4.66 -16.42 20.37
CA GLN A 160 5.39 -17.45 21.09
C GLN A 160 5.97 -16.98 22.44
N SER A 161 5.91 -15.68 22.73
CA SER A 161 6.42 -15.09 23.97
C SER A 161 5.34 -14.96 25.04
N GLU A 162 5.77 -14.98 26.31
CA GLU A 162 4.88 -14.77 27.46
C GLU A 162 4.47 -13.30 27.56
N VAL A 163 3.38 -12.93 26.89
CA VAL A 163 2.81 -11.57 26.94
C VAL A 163 1.71 -11.53 27.98
N PRO A 164 1.64 -10.50 28.84
CA PRO A 164 0.52 -10.30 29.77
C PRO A 164 -0.83 -10.30 29.03
N ASN A 165 -1.84 -10.98 29.60
CA ASN A 165 -3.15 -11.16 28.97
C ASN A 165 -3.85 -9.87 28.53
N ALA A 166 -3.53 -8.73 29.17
CA ALA A 166 -4.08 -7.43 28.81
C ALA A 166 -3.56 -6.90 27.45
N PHE A 167 -2.39 -7.35 26.99
CA PHE A 167 -1.75 -6.87 25.76
C PHE A 167 -1.81 -7.88 24.60
N VAL A 168 -2.34 -9.07 24.83
CA VAL A 168 -2.43 -10.12 23.80
C VAL A 168 -3.30 -9.67 22.64
N GLY A 169 -2.81 -9.85 21.42
CA GLY A 169 -3.56 -9.59 20.18
C GLY A 169 -3.25 -8.24 19.52
N ASN A 170 -4.28 -7.42 19.32
CA ASN A 170 -4.14 -6.14 18.61
C ASN A 170 -3.38 -5.05 19.39
N PRO A 171 -3.47 -4.92 20.73
CA PRO A 171 -2.74 -3.88 21.45
C PRO A 171 -1.23 -4.00 21.30
N ILE A 172 -0.66 -5.19 21.41
CA ILE A 172 0.79 -5.38 21.23
C ILE A 172 1.23 -5.10 19.80
N ALA A 173 0.38 -5.43 18.82
CA ALA A 173 0.65 -5.15 17.43
C ALA A 173 0.76 -3.64 17.15
N LEU A 174 -0.09 -2.82 17.78
CA LEU A 174 -0.02 -1.36 17.68
C LEU A 174 1.22 -0.78 18.35
N ILE A 175 1.61 -1.30 19.51
CA ILE A 175 2.84 -0.89 20.20
C ILE A 175 4.08 -1.17 19.33
N VAL A 176 4.15 -2.37 18.74
CA VAL A 176 5.25 -2.74 17.84
C VAL A 176 5.26 -1.84 16.59
N ALA A 177 4.09 -1.56 16.00
CA ALA A 177 3.99 -0.64 14.87
C ALA A 177 4.49 0.76 15.22
N ALA A 178 4.17 1.27 16.41
CA ALA A 178 4.64 2.56 16.90
C ALA A 178 6.18 2.58 17.10
N ILE A 179 6.75 1.53 17.66
CA ILE A 179 8.21 1.40 17.82
C ILE A 179 8.90 1.35 16.45
N MET A 180 8.36 0.58 15.51
CA MET A 180 8.87 0.53 14.13
C MET A 180 8.80 1.90 13.46
N ALA A 181 7.69 2.62 13.60
CA ALA A 181 7.54 3.96 13.04
C ALA A 181 8.60 4.94 13.59
N ARG A 182 8.89 4.89 14.88
CA ARG A 182 9.96 5.69 15.49
C ARG A 182 11.35 5.29 15.01
N ALA A 183 11.62 4.00 14.86
CA ALA A 183 12.89 3.52 14.33
C ALA A 183 13.13 3.98 12.89
N PHE A 184 12.11 3.90 12.04
CA PHE A 184 12.21 4.34 10.65
C PHE A 184 12.23 5.87 10.49
N SER A 185 11.66 6.63 11.44
CA SER A 185 11.75 8.09 11.42
C SER A 185 13.17 8.64 11.58
N CYS A 186 14.11 7.83 12.08
CA CYS A 186 15.53 8.19 12.10
C CYS A 186 16.14 8.32 10.70
N PHE A 187 15.58 7.66 9.70
CA PHE A 187 16.05 7.76 8.31
C PHE A 187 15.62 9.06 7.62
N THR A 188 14.60 9.75 8.12
CA THR A 188 14.11 11.01 7.55
C THR A 188 15.10 12.18 7.68
N GLY A 189 16.15 12.03 8.49
CA GLY A 189 17.19 13.06 8.65
C GLY A 189 18.47 12.83 7.82
N ILE A 190 18.51 11.76 7.02
CA ILE A 190 19.72 11.36 6.28
C ILE A 190 19.58 11.65 4.77
N VAL A 191 18.39 11.86 4.29
CA VAL A 191 18.00 12.21 2.91
C VAL A 191 17.31 13.57 2.94
#